data_0fb6917225612d0a2fc11a5167cb4202
#
_entry.id   0fb6917225612d0a2fc11a5167cb4202
#
_cell.length_a   1.000
_cell.length_b   1.000
_cell.length_c   1.000
_cell.angle_alpha   90.00
_cell.angle_beta   90.00
_cell.angle_gamma   90.00
#
_symmetry.space_group_name_H-M   'P 1'
#
loop_
_entity.id
_entity.type
_entity.pdbx_description
1 polymer ?
#
loop_
_entity_poly.entity_id
_entity_poly.type
_entity_poly.pdbx_seq_one_letter_code
_entity_poly.pdbx_strand_id
1 'polypeptide(L)'
;IIARQFIFRMREFEQMEMQFFIKPGNQKKWYEFWKENRMKWHLSLGIDQNKFRFHDHEKLAHYADAACDIEFDFPFGFKELEGIHSRTDFDLSNHENFSSKQIKYFDPVDEKKYTPYVIETSIGLDRMFLAVFSQSLNIEKLDDGTERTVLKIPKILASNKCAIFPLVKKDGLPEIASSLKDQLKLKYNVIYDEKDAIGKRYRRQDAIGTPYCITIDHQTNEDNTVTIRAVSYTHLRAH
;
A
#
# COMPACT_ATOMS: atom_id res chain seq x y z
N ILE A 1 0.76 -20.30 -17.38
CA ILE A 1 1.60 -19.41 -16.52
C ILE A 1 2.60 -20.29 -15.77
N ILE A 2 3.88 -19.94 -15.82
CA ILE A 2 4.95 -20.58 -15.06
C ILE A 2 5.23 -19.69 -13.83
N ALA A 3 5.05 -20.23 -12.63
CA ALA A 3 5.37 -19.51 -11.40
C ALA A 3 6.89 -19.22 -11.31
N ARG A 4 7.28 -17.99 -10.96
CA ARG A 4 8.68 -17.57 -10.82
C ARG A 4 8.81 -16.28 -10.03
N GLN A 5 10.03 -16.00 -9.55
CA GLN A 5 10.34 -14.75 -8.84
C GLN A 5 9.46 -14.56 -7.60
N PHE A 6 9.39 -15.61 -6.75
CA PHE A 6 8.58 -15.65 -5.55
C PHE A 6 7.11 -15.35 -5.88
N ILE A 7 6.49 -14.36 -5.25
CA ILE A 7 5.08 -13.98 -5.48
C ILE A 7 4.87 -13.03 -6.68
N PHE A 8 5.93 -12.72 -7.45
CA PHE A 8 5.80 -11.82 -8.61
C PHE A 8 4.97 -12.45 -9.73
N ARG A 9 5.09 -13.75 -9.95
CA ARG A 9 4.28 -14.50 -10.92
C ARG A 9 3.83 -15.83 -10.33
N MET A 10 2.53 -15.94 -10.08
CA MET A 10 1.88 -17.11 -9.51
C MET A 10 0.77 -17.62 -10.44
N ARG A 11 0.27 -18.84 -10.17
CA ARG A 11 -0.85 -19.41 -10.93
C ARG A 11 -2.20 -18.86 -10.47
N GLU A 12 -2.32 -18.60 -9.19
CA GLU A 12 -3.47 -17.97 -8.55
C GLU A 12 -3.02 -16.63 -7.96
N PHE A 13 -3.75 -15.56 -8.23
CA PHE A 13 -3.41 -14.21 -7.78
C PHE A 13 -4.67 -13.35 -7.71
N GLU A 14 -4.61 -12.32 -6.90
CA GLU A 14 -5.63 -11.28 -6.84
C GLU A 14 -5.19 -10.08 -7.70
N GLN A 15 -6.15 -9.53 -8.43
CA GLN A 15 -5.96 -8.38 -9.30
C GLN A 15 -6.96 -7.31 -8.94
N MET A 16 -6.48 -6.07 -8.86
CA MET A 16 -7.32 -4.90 -8.66
C MET A 16 -7.40 -4.15 -9.98
N GLU A 17 -8.61 -3.98 -10.50
CA GLU A 17 -8.85 -3.29 -11.76
C GLU A 17 -9.80 -2.12 -11.56
N MET A 18 -9.51 -1.02 -12.23
CA MET A 18 -10.40 0.11 -12.38
C MET A 18 -10.79 0.21 -13.84
N GLN A 19 -12.08 0.27 -14.12
CA GLN A 19 -12.65 0.48 -15.46
C GLN A 19 -13.35 1.85 -15.47
N PHE A 20 -12.75 2.82 -16.13
CA PHE A 20 -13.25 4.19 -16.21
C PHE A 20 -13.88 4.44 -17.60
N PHE A 21 -15.20 4.60 -17.60
CA PHE A 21 -15.98 4.76 -18.83
C PHE A 21 -16.02 6.22 -19.26
N ILE A 22 -15.74 6.45 -20.54
CA ILE A 22 -15.63 7.78 -21.11
C ILE A 22 -16.39 7.90 -22.44
N LYS A 23 -16.72 9.13 -22.81
CA LYS A 23 -17.23 9.45 -24.13
C LYS A 23 -16.13 9.24 -25.19
N PRO A 24 -16.41 8.55 -26.30
CA PRO A 24 -15.47 8.42 -27.41
C PRO A 24 -14.91 9.77 -27.88
N GLY A 25 -13.62 9.81 -28.20
CA GLY A 25 -12.88 11.02 -28.57
C GLY A 25 -12.16 11.70 -27.40
N ASN A 26 -12.43 11.29 -26.16
CA ASN A 26 -11.76 11.86 -24.96
C ASN A 26 -10.68 10.94 -24.39
N GLN A 27 -10.37 9.81 -25.04
CA GLN A 27 -9.51 8.76 -24.51
C GLN A 27 -8.10 9.27 -24.18
N LYS A 28 -7.48 10.06 -25.06
CA LYS A 28 -6.13 10.60 -24.82
C LYS A 28 -6.08 11.44 -23.55
N LYS A 29 -7.04 12.34 -23.34
CA LYS A 29 -7.13 13.20 -22.16
C LYS A 29 -7.22 12.36 -20.88
N TRP A 30 -8.12 11.36 -20.86
CA TRP A 30 -8.35 10.56 -19.67
C TRP A 30 -7.26 9.51 -19.43
N TYR A 31 -6.61 9.03 -20.49
CA TYR A 31 -5.43 8.18 -20.39
C TYR A 31 -4.28 8.90 -19.67
N GLU A 32 -3.91 10.10 -20.13
CA GLU A 32 -2.86 10.90 -19.47
C GLU A 32 -3.24 11.26 -18.03
N PHE A 33 -4.49 11.62 -17.77
CA PHE A 33 -4.99 11.90 -16.43
C PHE A 33 -4.78 10.71 -15.50
N TRP A 34 -5.16 9.50 -15.91
CA TRP A 34 -5.01 8.31 -15.07
C TRP A 34 -3.56 7.88 -14.96
N LYS A 35 -2.75 7.98 -16.00
CA LYS A 35 -1.31 7.74 -15.97
C LYS A 35 -0.63 8.55 -14.86
N GLU A 36 -0.89 9.87 -14.81
CA GLU A 36 -0.36 10.74 -13.76
C GLU A 36 -0.94 10.43 -12.36
N ASN A 37 -2.24 10.20 -12.26
CA ASN A 37 -2.87 10.00 -10.95
C ASN A 37 -2.49 8.66 -10.33
N ARG A 38 -2.30 7.62 -11.12
CA ARG A 38 -1.81 6.34 -10.61
C ARG A 38 -0.37 6.46 -10.09
N MET A 39 0.50 7.14 -10.81
CA MET A 39 1.86 7.43 -10.31
C MET A 39 1.82 8.22 -9.01
N LYS A 40 1.02 9.29 -8.93
CA LYS A 40 0.85 10.08 -7.70
C LYS A 40 0.37 9.20 -6.52
N TRP A 41 -0.54 8.26 -6.79
CA TRP A 41 -1.01 7.34 -5.77
C TRP A 41 0.13 6.45 -5.24
N HIS A 42 0.96 5.86 -6.10
CA HIS A 42 2.13 5.08 -5.67
C HIS A 42 3.08 5.91 -4.80
N LEU A 43 3.38 7.13 -5.23
CA LEU A 43 4.24 8.04 -4.47
C LEU A 43 3.64 8.46 -3.13
N SER A 44 2.31 8.56 -3.01
CA SER A 44 1.62 8.89 -1.76
C SER A 44 1.81 7.83 -0.66
N LEU A 45 2.21 6.62 -1.03
CA LEU A 45 2.58 5.57 -0.07
C LEU A 45 3.95 5.80 0.57
N GLY A 46 4.70 6.84 0.16
CA GLY A 46 6.02 7.16 0.72
C GLY A 46 7.16 6.31 0.15
N ILE A 47 6.95 5.68 -0.99
CA ILE A 47 8.00 4.96 -1.73
C ILE A 47 8.82 5.96 -2.55
N ASP A 48 10.13 5.75 -2.64
CA ASP A 48 11.04 6.62 -3.40
C ASP A 48 10.65 6.67 -4.88
N GLN A 49 10.52 7.88 -5.41
CA GLN A 49 10.18 8.14 -6.81
C GLN A 49 11.16 7.46 -7.78
N ASN A 50 12.44 7.36 -7.43
CA ASN A 50 13.47 6.73 -8.26
C ASN A 50 13.24 5.22 -8.45
N LYS A 51 12.34 4.62 -7.66
CA LYS A 51 11.93 3.21 -7.78
C LYS A 51 10.86 2.98 -8.84
N PHE A 52 10.31 4.05 -9.42
CA PHE A 52 9.26 3.94 -10.43
C PHE A 52 9.71 4.54 -11.76
N ARG A 53 9.18 4.03 -12.84
CA ARG A 53 9.25 4.63 -14.17
C ARG A 53 8.04 4.25 -15.00
N PHE A 54 7.73 5.07 -16.00
CA PHE A 54 6.79 4.68 -17.06
C PHE A 54 7.52 3.88 -18.14
N HIS A 55 6.83 2.88 -18.66
CA HIS A 55 7.24 2.10 -19.82
C HIS A 55 6.09 2.06 -20.82
N ASP A 56 6.15 2.93 -21.83
CA ASP A 56 5.13 2.97 -22.89
C ASP A 56 5.30 1.75 -23.82
N HIS A 57 4.20 1.13 -24.21
CA HIS A 57 4.23 -0.04 -25.09
C HIS A 57 4.45 0.36 -26.54
N GLU A 58 5.53 -0.07 -27.17
CA GLU A 58 5.77 0.12 -28.59
C GLU A 58 4.81 -0.68 -29.48
N LYS A 59 4.41 -1.86 -29.01
CA LYS A 59 3.47 -2.75 -29.69
C LYS A 59 2.20 -2.90 -28.87
N LEU A 60 1.18 -2.20 -29.31
CA LEU A 60 -0.14 -2.23 -28.67
C LEU A 60 -0.87 -3.55 -28.91
N ALA A 61 -1.66 -3.99 -27.93
CA ALA A 61 -2.63 -5.04 -28.11
C ALA A 61 -3.75 -4.55 -29.04
N HIS A 62 -4.41 -5.48 -29.71
CA HIS A 62 -5.46 -5.18 -30.71
C HIS A 62 -6.69 -4.45 -30.16
N TYR A 63 -6.86 -4.44 -28.85
CA TYR A 63 -7.96 -3.80 -28.13
C TYR A 63 -7.60 -2.41 -27.58
N ALA A 64 -6.36 -1.96 -27.72
CA ALA A 64 -5.89 -0.72 -27.11
C ALA A 64 -5.37 0.26 -28.18
N ASP A 65 -5.62 1.56 -27.98
CA ASP A 65 -5.05 2.65 -28.75
C ASP A 65 -3.92 3.38 -28.00
N ALA A 66 -3.75 3.12 -26.70
CA ALA A 66 -2.60 3.50 -25.88
C ALA A 66 -2.42 2.53 -24.71
N ALA A 67 -1.18 2.27 -24.35
CA ALA A 67 -0.84 1.44 -23.18
C ALA A 67 0.51 1.82 -22.60
N CYS A 68 0.62 1.83 -21.28
CA CYS A 68 1.89 1.91 -20.56
C CYS A 68 1.85 1.10 -19.28
N ASP A 69 3.02 0.72 -18.81
CA ASP A 69 3.20 0.18 -17.46
C ASP A 69 3.82 1.22 -16.54
N ILE A 70 3.39 1.23 -15.28
CA ILE A 70 4.20 1.72 -14.19
C ILE A 70 5.08 0.55 -13.77
N GLU A 71 6.36 0.64 -14.06
CA GLU A 71 7.35 -0.32 -13.61
C GLU A 71 7.93 0.08 -12.26
N PHE A 72 8.23 -0.92 -11.44
CA PHE A 72 8.92 -0.78 -10.15
C PHE A 72 10.26 -1.52 -10.18
N ASP A 73 11.27 -0.93 -9.51
CA ASP A 73 12.60 -1.54 -9.33
C ASP A 73 12.57 -2.59 -8.21
N PHE A 74 12.14 -3.80 -8.58
CA PHE A 74 12.16 -4.98 -7.71
C PHE A 74 13.61 -5.44 -7.45
N PRO A 75 13.87 -6.35 -6.49
CA PRO A 75 15.20 -6.92 -6.27
C PRO A 75 15.83 -7.59 -7.50
N PHE A 76 15.03 -7.91 -8.51
CA PHE A 76 15.42 -8.49 -9.79
C PHE A 76 15.30 -7.51 -10.98
N GLY A 77 15.26 -6.21 -10.70
CA GLY A 77 15.21 -5.11 -11.68
C GLY A 77 13.80 -4.62 -11.99
N PHE A 78 13.72 -3.63 -12.85
CA PHE A 78 12.46 -3.02 -13.26
C PHE A 78 11.53 -4.03 -13.92
N LYS A 79 10.29 -4.11 -13.41
CA LYS A 79 9.21 -4.93 -13.95
C LYS A 79 7.88 -4.24 -13.74
N GLU A 80 6.94 -4.61 -14.57
CA GLU A 80 5.54 -4.17 -14.51
C GLU A 80 4.95 -4.36 -13.11
N LEU A 81 4.48 -3.26 -12.52
CA LEU A 81 3.71 -3.25 -11.29
C LEU A 81 2.22 -2.99 -11.58
N GLU A 82 1.92 -2.04 -12.44
CA GLU A 82 0.56 -1.66 -12.82
C GLU A 82 0.50 -1.34 -14.31
N GLY A 83 -0.47 -1.91 -15.02
CA GLY A 83 -0.77 -1.58 -16.41
C GLY A 83 -1.83 -0.48 -16.51
N ILE A 84 -1.69 0.42 -17.47
CA ILE A 84 -2.66 1.47 -17.78
C ILE A 84 -2.96 1.41 -19.27
N HIS A 85 -4.23 1.19 -19.64
CA HIS A 85 -4.64 0.92 -21.01
C HIS A 85 -5.81 1.80 -21.43
N SER A 86 -5.77 2.35 -22.64
CA SER A 86 -6.92 2.89 -23.33
C SER A 86 -7.48 1.80 -24.25
N ARG A 87 -8.58 1.15 -23.85
CA ARG A 87 -9.11 -0.08 -24.45
C ARG A 87 -10.16 0.19 -25.52
N THR A 88 -10.45 1.44 -25.82
CA THR A 88 -11.54 1.84 -26.72
C THR A 88 -12.89 1.25 -26.28
N ASP A 89 -13.76 0.87 -27.20
CA ASP A 89 -15.03 0.16 -26.96
C ASP A 89 -14.94 -1.35 -27.22
N PHE A 90 -13.73 -1.87 -27.41
CA PHE A 90 -13.51 -3.24 -27.90
C PHE A 90 -14.27 -4.29 -27.08
N ASP A 91 -14.13 -4.28 -25.76
CA ASP A 91 -14.77 -5.28 -24.90
C ASP A 91 -16.29 -5.10 -24.87
N LEU A 92 -16.77 -3.87 -24.73
CA LEU A 92 -18.21 -3.59 -24.65
C LEU A 92 -18.92 -3.90 -25.98
N SER A 93 -18.31 -3.57 -27.11
CA SER A 93 -18.83 -3.90 -28.44
C SER A 93 -18.89 -5.42 -28.68
N ASN A 94 -17.88 -6.17 -28.25
CA ASN A 94 -17.89 -7.62 -28.27
C ASN A 94 -19.00 -8.21 -27.37
N HIS A 95 -19.12 -7.71 -26.15
CA HIS A 95 -20.19 -8.14 -25.24
C HIS A 95 -21.58 -7.84 -25.79
N GLU A 96 -21.79 -6.68 -26.42
CA GLU A 96 -23.06 -6.33 -27.09
C GLU A 96 -23.36 -7.31 -28.24
N ASN A 97 -22.37 -7.57 -29.08
CA ASN A 97 -22.52 -8.44 -30.26
C ASN A 97 -22.83 -9.90 -29.85
N PHE A 98 -22.12 -10.46 -28.91
CA PHE A 98 -22.29 -11.87 -28.49
C PHE A 98 -23.50 -12.09 -27.60
N SER A 99 -23.89 -11.12 -26.77
CA SER A 99 -25.04 -11.25 -25.87
C SER A 99 -26.35 -10.80 -26.51
N SER A 100 -26.29 -10.09 -27.65
CA SER A 100 -27.44 -9.42 -28.29
C SER A 100 -28.17 -8.42 -27.38
N LYS A 101 -27.46 -7.93 -26.31
CA LYS A 101 -27.98 -6.93 -25.36
C LYS A 101 -27.28 -5.60 -25.61
N GLN A 102 -28.04 -4.51 -25.67
CA GLN A 102 -27.47 -3.18 -25.81
C GLN A 102 -26.67 -2.79 -24.57
N ILE A 103 -25.39 -2.43 -24.76
CA ILE A 103 -24.47 -1.92 -23.74
C ILE A 103 -24.10 -0.50 -24.13
N LYS A 104 -25.08 0.40 -24.13
CA LYS A 104 -24.91 1.81 -24.51
C LYS A 104 -25.25 2.74 -23.39
N TYR A 105 -24.43 3.76 -23.20
CA TYR A 105 -24.72 4.86 -22.32
C TYR A 105 -25.60 5.88 -23.07
N PHE A 106 -26.64 6.37 -22.41
CA PHE A 106 -27.42 7.52 -22.90
C PHE A 106 -26.88 8.79 -22.23
N ASP A 107 -26.33 9.68 -23.05
CA ASP A 107 -25.86 10.98 -22.60
C ASP A 107 -27.05 11.95 -22.56
N PRO A 108 -27.49 12.40 -21.37
CA PRO A 108 -28.64 13.30 -21.24
C PRO A 108 -28.35 14.72 -21.71
N VAL A 109 -27.07 15.09 -21.88
CA VAL A 109 -26.70 16.44 -22.34
C VAL A 109 -26.77 16.53 -23.85
N ASP A 110 -26.22 15.52 -24.52
CA ASP A 110 -26.23 15.46 -26.01
C ASP A 110 -27.44 14.71 -26.60
N GLU A 111 -28.27 14.11 -25.72
CA GLU A 111 -29.41 13.26 -26.07
C GLU A 111 -29.05 12.11 -27.07
N LYS A 112 -27.82 11.58 -26.90
CA LYS A 112 -27.27 10.54 -27.79
C LYS A 112 -26.89 9.28 -27.03
N LYS A 113 -27.03 8.15 -27.68
CA LYS A 113 -26.53 6.87 -27.20
C LYS A 113 -25.19 6.57 -27.86
N TYR A 114 -24.22 6.07 -27.07
CA TYR A 114 -22.94 5.57 -27.57
C TYR A 114 -22.43 4.42 -26.73
N THR A 115 -21.57 3.57 -27.29
CA THR A 115 -20.79 2.61 -26.54
C THR A 115 -19.62 3.35 -25.91
N PRO A 116 -19.46 3.37 -24.57
CA PRO A 116 -18.35 4.07 -23.92
C PRO A 116 -16.99 3.49 -24.32
N TYR A 117 -15.98 4.35 -24.33
CA TYR A 117 -14.59 3.90 -24.30
C TYR A 117 -14.14 3.66 -22.88
N VAL A 118 -13.13 2.82 -22.70
CA VAL A 118 -12.67 2.39 -21.38
C VAL A 118 -11.21 2.75 -21.18
N ILE A 119 -10.91 3.43 -20.08
CA ILE A 119 -9.55 3.50 -19.55
C ILE A 119 -9.47 2.50 -18.39
N GLU A 120 -8.54 1.57 -18.50
CA GLU A 120 -8.30 0.54 -17.49
C GLU A 120 -7.01 0.80 -16.75
N THR A 121 -7.02 0.59 -15.44
CA THR A 121 -5.79 0.38 -14.68
C THR A 121 -5.87 -0.97 -13.98
N SER A 122 -4.78 -1.72 -14.01
CA SER A 122 -4.74 -3.08 -13.49
C SER A 122 -3.45 -3.32 -12.71
N ILE A 123 -3.58 -3.75 -11.45
CA ILE A 123 -2.46 -4.00 -10.55
C ILE A 123 -2.66 -5.32 -9.81
N GLY A 124 -1.60 -6.15 -9.76
CA GLY A 124 -1.59 -7.37 -8.97
C GLY A 124 -1.34 -7.07 -7.48
N LEU A 125 -2.21 -7.58 -6.59
CA LEU A 125 -2.08 -7.39 -5.14
C LEU A 125 -0.74 -7.90 -4.63
N ASP A 126 -0.33 -9.10 -5.05
CA ASP A 126 0.93 -9.72 -4.62
C ASP A 126 2.16 -8.95 -5.10
N ARG A 127 2.11 -8.41 -6.34
CA ARG A 127 3.18 -7.53 -6.85
C ARG A 127 3.28 -6.25 -6.04
N MET A 128 2.14 -5.64 -5.69
CA MET A 128 2.11 -4.45 -4.86
C MET A 128 2.64 -4.72 -3.45
N PHE A 129 2.25 -5.85 -2.86
CA PHE A 129 2.81 -6.29 -1.58
C PHE A 129 4.33 -6.44 -1.68
N LEU A 130 4.84 -7.13 -2.71
CA LEU A 130 6.27 -7.35 -2.91
C LEU A 130 7.03 -6.02 -3.09
N ALA A 131 6.48 -5.06 -3.83
CA ALA A 131 7.06 -3.74 -4.02
C ALA A 131 7.19 -3.00 -2.69
N VAL A 132 6.10 -2.90 -1.91
CA VAL A 132 6.09 -2.26 -0.59
C VAL A 132 7.03 -2.96 0.38
N PHE A 133 6.97 -4.28 0.45
CA PHE A 133 7.76 -5.07 1.39
C PHE A 133 9.27 -4.96 1.09
N SER A 134 9.68 -5.14 -0.16
CA SER A 134 11.09 -5.08 -0.55
C SER A 134 11.70 -3.70 -0.31
N GLN A 135 10.95 -2.63 -0.51
CA GLN A 135 11.38 -1.26 -0.23
C GLN A 135 11.46 -0.97 1.27
N SER A 136 10.61 -1.62 2.06
CA SER A 136 10.47 -1.35 3.49
C SER A 136 11.44 -2.17 4.37
N LEU A 137 11.94 -3.29 3.85
CA LEU A 137 12.84 -4.18 4.59
C LEU A 137 14.25 -3.61 4.64
N ASN A 138 14.73 -3.31 5.85
CA ASN A 138 16.06 -2.77 6.08
C ASN A 138 16.83 -3.67 7.06
N ILE A 139 18.13 -3.85 6.79
CA ILE A 139 19.07 -4.45 7.72
C ILE A 139 20.00 -3.34 8.19
N GLU A 140 19.89 -2.99 9.47
CA GLU A 140 20.71 -1.95 10.11
C GLU A 140 21.86 -2.59 10.88
N LYS A 141 23.08 -2.10 10.65
CA LYS A 141 24.24 -2.47 11.45
C LYS A 141 24.30 -1.60 12.70
N LEU A 142 24.50 -2.22 13.85
CA LEU A 142 24.66 -1.54 15.14
C LEU A 142 26.15 -1.28 15.42
N ASP A 143 26.42 -0.38 16.37
CA ASP A 143 27.80 0.01 16.73
C ASP A 143 28.64 -1.17 17.31
N ASP A 144 27.97 -2.18 17.86
CA ASP A 144 28.58 -3.42 18.36
C ASP A 144 28.85 -4.46 17.25
N GLY A 145 28.61 -4.10 15.97
CA GLY A 145 28.78 -4.97 14.81
C GLY A 145 27.65 -5.97 14.57
N THR A 146 26.63 -6.02 15.45
CA THR A 146 25.45 -6.86 15.22
C THR A 146 24.50 -6.23 14.21
N GLU A 147 23.63 -7.05 13.62
CA GLU A 147 22.62 -6.59 12.66
C GLU A 147 21.23 -6.69 13.28
N ARG A 148 20.36 -5.78 12.88
CA ARG A 148 18.92 -5.87 13.17
C ARG A 148 18.09 -5.67 11.93
N THR A 149 17.01 -6.45 11.83
CA THR A 149 16.00 -6.27 10.79
C THR A 149 15.00 -5.22 11.27
N VAL A 150 14.73 -4.25 10.39
CA VAL A 150 13.72 -3.20 10.60
C VAL A 150 12.83 -3.12 9.38
N LEU A 151 11.51 -3.24 9.58
CA LEU A 151 10.52 -3.06 8.53
C LEU A 151 9.97 -1.64 8.56
N LYS A 152 10.46 -0.77 7.67
CA LYS A 152 10.02 0.65 7.57
C LYS A 152 8.80 0.79 6.66
N ILE A 153 7.77 0.01 6.91
CA ILE A 153 6.55 0.05 6.11
C ILE A 153 5.82 1.40 6.24
N PRO A 154 5.22 1.94 5.17
CA PRO A 154 4.38 3.14 5.25
C PRO A 154 3.33 3.00 6.36
N LYS A 155 3.21 4.02 7.21
CA LYS A 155 2.35 3.98 8.42
C LYS A 155 0.90 3.62 8.11
N ILE A 156 0.40 4.03 6.95
CA ILE A 156 -0.95 3.72 6.50
C ILE A 156 -1.13 2.22 6.22
N LEU A 157 -0.08 1.53 5.79
CA LEU A 157 -0.09 0.11 5.45
C LEU A 157 0.33 -0.79 6.61
N ALA A 158 0.88 -0.23 7.71
CA ALA A 158 1.27 -1.02 8.87
C ALA A 158 0.07 -1.78 9.45
N SER A 159 0.21 -3.10 9.63
CA SER A 159 -0.86 -3.97 10.15
C SER A 159 -1.24 -3.59 11.59
N ASN A 160 -0.26 -3.28 12.43
CA ASN A 160 -0.47 -2.75 13.76
C ASN A 160 -0.07 -1.28 13.78
N LYS A 161 -0.92 -0.39 14.30
CA LYS A 161 -0.65 1.05 14.33
C LYS A 161 0.20 1.46 15.51
N CYS A 162 0.05 0.76 16.63
CA CYS A 162 0.90 0.97 17.81
C CYS A 162 1.04 -0.29 18.64
N ALA A 163 2.08 -0.29 19.47
CA ALA A 163 2.28 -1.27 20.53
C ALA A 163 2.41 -0.55 21.87
N ILE A 164 1.82 -1.13 22.93
CA ILE A 164 1.77 -0.54 24.27
C ILE A 164 2.52 -1.46 25.24
N PHE A 165 3.42 -0.87 25.99
CA PHE A 165 4.29 -1.57 26.94
C PHE A 165 4.22 -0.95 28.33
N PRO A 166 3.84 -1.67 29.38
CA PRO A 166 4.19 -1.24 30.74
C PRO A 166 5.71 -1.38 30.92
N LEU A 167 6.39 -0.38 31.45
CA LEU A 167 7.85 -0.43 31.68
C LEU A 167 8.22 -1.63 32.54
N VAL A 168 7.48 -1.83 33.62
CA VAL A 168 7.60 -2.96 34.55
C VAL A 168 6.22 -3.57 34.86
N LYS A 169 6.20 -4.81 35.38
CA LYS A 169 4.95 -5.56 35.68
C LYS A 169 4.47 -5.28 37.11
N LYS A 170 4.51 -4.04 37.57
CA LYS A 170 4.10 -3.61 38.92
C LYS A 170 3.73 -2.13 38.93
N ASP A 171 3.34 -1.63 40.08
CA ASP A 171 3.08 -0.21 40.35
C ASP A 171 1.89 0.35 39.53
N GLY A 172 0.90 -0.49 39.17
CA GLY A 172 -0.27 -0.09 38.41
C GLY A 172 -0.04 0.14 36.90
N LEU A 173 1.22 -0.01 36.42
CA LEU A 173 1.56 0.27 35.01
C LEU A 173 0.90 -0.70 34.01
N PRO A 174 0.79 -2.03 34.30
CA PRO A 174 0.08 -2.96 33.40
C PRO A 174 -1.40 -2.61 33.24
N GLU A 175 -2.08 -2.19 34.31
CA GLU A 175 -3.49 -1.81 34.33
C GLU A 175 -3.72 -0.58 33.45
N ILE A 176 -2.89 0.45 33.59
CA ILE A 176 -2.94 1.65 32.74
C ILE A 176 -2.67 1.30 31.27
N ALA A 177 -1.65 0.50 31.01
CA ALA A 177 -1.31 0.05 29.66
C ALA A 177 -2.46 -0.75 29.02
N SER A 178 -3.12 -1.63 29.80
CA SER A 178 -4.28 -2.39 29.32
C SER A 178 -5.49 -1.50 29.05
N SER A 179 -5.76 -0.54 29.92
CA SER A 179 -6.83 0.44 29.74
C SER A 179 -6.62 1.26 28.45
N LEU A 180 -5.42 1.77 28.23
CA LEU A 180 -5.07 2.52 27.02
C LEU A 180 -5.19 1.65 25.76
N LYS A 181 -4.72 0.37 25.83
CA LYS A 181 -4.94 -0.60 24.73
C LYS A 181 -6.42 -0.74 24.40
N ASP A 182 -7.27 -0.89 25.42
CA ASP A 182 -8.72 -1.10 25.23
C ASP A 182 -9.41 0.12 24.61
N GLN A 183 -8.94 1.31 24.87
CA GLN A 183 -9.42 2.53 24.24
C GLN A 183 -8.95 2.62 22.77
N LEU A 184 -7.67 2.38 22.51
CA LEU A 184 -7.11 2.55 21.17
C LEU A 184 -7.56 1.44 20.19
N LYS A 185 -7.79 0.21 20.67
CA LYS A 185 -8.27 -0.90 19.81
C LYS A 185 -9.66 -0.67 19.19
N LEU A 186 -10.42 0.29 19.69
CA LEU A 186 -11.70 0.67 19.08
C LEU A 186 -11.53 1.31 17.69
N LYS A 187 -10.32 1.83 17.40
CA LYS A 187 -10.02 2.53 16.13
C LYS A 187 -8.83 1.93 15.38
N TYR A 188 -7.95 1.22 16.07
CA TYR A 188 -6.67 0.78 15.53
C TYR A 188 -6.35 -0.66 15.92
N ASN A 189 -5.56 -1.34 15.10
CA ASN A 189 -4.90 -2.58 15.52
C ASN A 189 -3.76 -2.25 16.47
N VAL A 190 -3.83 -2.75 17.70
CA VAL A 190 -2.92 -2.43 18.81
C VAL A 190 -2.35 -3.71 19.41
N ILE A 191 -1.05 -3.75 19.64
CA ILE A 191 -0.36 -4.81 20.35
C ILE A 191 -0.14 -4.37 21.81
N TYR A 192 -0.37 -5.29 22.75
CA TYR A 192 0.11 -5.18 24.12
C TYR A 192 1.22 -6.20 24.34
N ASP A 193 2.35 -5.78 24.92
CA ASP A 193 3.47 -6.67 25.20
C ASP A 193 4.16 -6.26 26.51
N GLU A 194 4.31 -7.23 27.41
CA GLU A 194 5.01 -7.07 28.68
C GLU A 194 6.09 -8.14 28.90
N LYS A 195 6.41 -8.90 27.83
CA LYS A 195 7.40 -9.96 27.88
C LYS A 195 8.80 -9.41 27.64
N ASP A 196 9.77 -9.84 28.43
CA ASP A 196 11.19 -9.44 28.36
C ASP A 196 11.47 -7.96 28.69
N ALA A 197 12.72 -7.55 28.58
CA ALA A 197 13.13 -6.17 28.74
C ALA A 197 12.57 -5.26 27.64
N ILE A 198 12.33 -4.00 27.96
CA ILE A 198 11.72 -3.01 27.08
C ILE A 198 12.43 -2.91 25.71
N GLY A 199 13.76 -2.96 25.68
CA GLY A 199 14.55 -2.92 24.42
C GLY A 199 14.24 -4.08 23.48
N LYS A 200 13.97 -5.30 24.02
CA LYS A 200 13.57 -6.46 23.20
C LYS A 200 12.16 -6.29 22.64
N ARG A 201 11.26 -5.65 23.40
CA ARG A 201 9.89 -5.35 22.91
C ARG A 201 9.93 -4.36 21.75
N TYR A 202 10.74 -3.31 21.84
CA TYR A 202 10.97 -2.38 20.74
C TYR A 202 11.51 -3.09 19.48
N ARG A 203 12.54 -3.95 19.65
CA ARG A 203 13.12 -4.70 18.52
C ARG A 203 12.08 -5.58 17.79
N ARG A 204 11.19 -6.24 18.54
CA ARG A 204 10.09 -7.02 17.93
C ARG A 204 9.16 -6.18 17.09
N GLN A 205 8.83 -4.98 17.55
CA GLN A 205 7.96 -4.07 16.81
C GLN A 205 8.67 -3.45 15.61
N ASP A 206 9.95 -3.10 15.75
CA ASP A 206 10.75 -2.63 14.61
C ASP A 206 10.81 -3.69 13.48
N ALA A 207 10.93 -4.98 13.86
CA ALA A 207 11.01 -6.09 12.91
C ALA A 207 9.69 -6.32 12.12
N ILE A 208 8.54 -6.00 12.69
CA ILE A 208 7.22 -6.18 12.06
C ILE A 208 6.60 -4.88 11.54
N GLY A 209 7.32 -3.76 11.66
CA GLY A 209 6.89 -2.48 11.08
C GLY A 209 5.81 -1.76 11.86
N THR A 210 5.66 -1.98 13.18
CA THR A 210 4.75 -1.20 14.02
C THR A 210 5.27 0.24 14.16
N PRO A 211 4.56 1.27 13.65
CA PRO A 211 5.11 2.61 13.53
C PRO A 211 5.28 3.36 14.85
N TYR A 212 4.49 3.00 15.86
CA TYR A 212 4.54 3.68 17.16
C TYR A 212 4.58 2.67 18.31
N CYS A 213 5.49 2.92 19.26
CA CYS A 213 5.54 2.19 20.53
C CYS A 213 5.27 3.17 21.68
N ILE A 214 4.29 2.86 22.50
CA ILE A 214 3.86 3.67 23.65
C ILE A 214 4.34 2.95 24.91
N THR A 215 5.12 3.64 25.75
CA THR A 215 5.59 3.11 27.03
C THR A 215 4.89 3.82 28.17
N ILE A 216 4.28 3.04 29.05
CA ILE A 216 3.70 3.46 30.30
C ILE A 216 4.79 3.29 31.37
N ASP A 217 5.25 4.37 31.95
CA ASP A 217 6.34 4.43 32.93
C ASP A 217 5.88 5.06 34.26
N HIS A 218 6.77 5.16 35.24
CA HIS A 218 6.42 5.71 36.55
C HIS A 218 5.94 7.16 36.48
N GLN A 219 6.47 7.95 35.56
CA GLN A 219 6.04 9.33 35.36
C GLN A 219 4.59 9.41 34.85
N THR A 220 4.11 8.37 34.16
CA THR A 220 2.68 8.29 33.78
C THR A 220 1.75 8.34 34.98
N ASN A 221 2.14 7.74 36.12
CA ASN A 221 1.36 7.80 37.35
C ASN A 221 1.31 9.22 37.96
N GLU A 222 2.32 10.05 37.67
CA GLU A 222 2.43 11.38 38.27
C GLU A 222 1.70 12.44 37.45
N ASP A 223 1.83 12.39 36.10
CA ASP A 223 1.40 13.46 35.22
C ASP A 223 0.46 13.01 34.09
N ASN A 224 0.06 11.73 34.04
CA ASN A 224 -0.77 11.14 33.00
C ASN A 224 -0.19 11.28 31.58
N THR A 225 1.14 11.42 31.44
CA THR A 225 1.80 11.42 30.15
C THR A 225 2.34 10.04 29.77
N VAL A 226 2.60 9.80 28.50
CA VAL A 226 3.20 8.56 28.01
C VAL A 226 4.42 8.86 27.14
N THR A 227 5.38 7.95 27.11
CA THR A 227 6.50 8.05 26.17
C THR A 227 6.14 7.37 24.86
N ILE A 228 6.22 8.10 23.74
CA ILE A 228 6.00 7.57 22.39
C ILE A 228 7.33 7.51 21.65
N ARG A 229 7.65 6.33 21.11
CA ARG A 229 8.76 6.12 20.19
C ARG A 229 8.21 5.81 18.81
N ALA A 230 8.54 6.63 17.81
CA ALA A 230 8.33 6.29 16.41
C ALA A 230 9.47 5.39 15.90
N VAL A 231 9.17 4.42 15.04
CA VAL A 231 10.21 3.60 14.39
C VAL A 231 11.16 4.52 13.64
N SER A 232 12.44 4.38 13.93
CA SER A 232 13.57 5.18 13.43
C SER A 232 13.82 6.55 14.06
N TYR A 233 13.03 7.06 15.01
CA TYR A 233 13.28 8.38 15.63
C TYR A 233 12.96 8.46 17.12
N THR A 234 13.49 9.53 17.71
CA THR A 234 13.47 9.99 19.10
C THR A 234 12.18 9.74 19.88
N HIS A 235 12.35 9.44 21.17
CA HIS A 235 11.28 9.39 22.15
C HIS A 235 10.66 10.78 22.31
N LEU A 236 9.34 10.87 22.13
CA LEU A 236 8.53 12.05 22.43
C LEU A 236 7.61 11.74 23.61
N ARG A 237 7.39 12.72 24.47
CA ARG A 237 6.42 12.61 25.54
C ARG A 237 5.09 13.22 25.09
N ALA A 238 3.97 12.56 25.37
CA ALA A 238 2.64 12.99 25.00
C ALA A 238 1.64 12.78 26.14
N HIS A 239 0.68 13.68 26.26
CA HIS A 239 -0.46 13.60 27.18
C HIS A 239 -1.60 12.76 26.59
#